data_bb4552f8708822120c634cae08778914
#
_entry.id   bb4552f8708822120c634cae08778914
#
_cell.length_a   1.000
_cell.length_b   1.000
_cell.length_c   1.000
_cell.angle_alpha   90.00
_cell.angle_beta   90.00
_cell.angle_gamma   90.00
#
_symmetry.space_group_name_H-M   'P 1'
#
loop_
_entity.id
_entity.type
_entity.pdbx_description
1 polymer ?
#
loop_
_entity_poly.entity_id
_entity_poly.type
_entity_poly.pdbx_seq_one_letter_code
_entity_poly.pdbx_strand_id
1 'polypeptide(L)'
;AQEIADGFVKEVPNSKPKGELPTLSADYKSYLVTDNGKNKYVSIVFEIKTDIPDKSIKTDSIETLVFDIPSGKQLSADDIFVDGYEKIASTRVVSYFTANRLFNAGVGSDKFKQNTSADKKNFTKFSISSDSLTFYFDSGVLFDEEKGCVEAVFQLNDIKPIFSAEAAKVLLGAGAVTETTQQNSIKPESTTQRKKPNLPAGVKYIAFTFDDGPSKIATNRILDTLQKYNGKATFFVLGTRVGSYSAEVKSAYSM
;
A
#
# COMPACT_ATOMS: atom_id res chain seq x y z
N ALA A 1 -2.94 -5.32 8.45
CA ALA A 1 -3.84 -4.34 9.08
C ALA A 1 -3.97 -4.61 10.59
N GLN A 2 -4.31 -5.82 11.01
CA GLN A 2 -4.49 -6.13 12.44
C GLN A 2 -3.20 -5.87 13.26
N GLU A 3 -2.04 -6.30 12.78
CA GLU A 3 -0.75 -6.06 13.44
C GLU A 3 -0.45 -4.57 13.65
N ILE A 4 -0.79 -3.73 12.67
CA ILE A 4 -0.61 -2.28 12.74
C ILE A 4 -1.55 -1.69 13.80
N ALA A 5 -2.81 -2.11 13.79
CA ALA A 5 -3.80 -1.68 14.77
C ALA A 5 -3.42 -2.12 16.19
N ASP A 6 -2.99 -3.38 16.36
CA ASP A 6 -2.55 -3.93 17.64
C ASP A 6 -1.29 -3.21 18.16
N GLY A 7 -0.36 -2.87 17.26
CA GLY A 7 0.81 -2.05 17.57
C GLY A 7 0.41 -0.67 18.10
N PHE A 8 -0.48 0.01 17.39
CA PHE A 8 -1.01 1.31 17.79
C PHE A 8 -1.70 1.25 19.16
N VAL A 9 -2.59 0.28 19.36
CA VAL A 9 -3.32 0.12 20.64
C VAL A 9 -2.37 -0.09 21.81
N LYS A 10 -1.27 -0.82 21.63
CA LYS A 10 -0.25 -1.00 22.68
C LYS A 10 0.48 0.30 23.03
N GLU A 11 0.63 1.19 22.06
CA GLU A 11 1.31 2.48 22.27
C GLU A 11 0.38 3.55 22.87
N VAL A 12 -0.94 3.42 22.68
CA VAL A 12 -1.91 4.37 23.25
C VAL A 12 -1.96 4.22 24.78
N PRO A 13 -1.82 5.31 25.56
CA PRO A 13 -1.94 5.24 27.02
C PRO A 13 -3.34 4.77 27.46
N ASN A 14 -3.39 3.94 28.50
CA ASN A 14 -4.64 3.49 29.13
C ASN A 14 -5.41 4.60 29.89
N SER A 15 -4.80 5.77 30.07
CA SER A 15 -5.40 6.93 30.71
C SER A 15 -6.16 7.80 29.70
N LYS A 16 -7.20 8.50 30.14
CA LYS A 16 -7.87 9.49 29.29
C LYS A 16 -6.85 10.52 28.78
N PRO A 17 -6.78 10.75 27.46
CA PRO A 17 -5.85 11.75 26.91
C PRO A 17 -6.16 13.13 27.53
N LYS A 18 -5.12 13.88 27.84
CA LYS A 18 -5.24 15.24 28.40
C LYS A 18 -5.34 16.32 27.32
N GLY A 19 -5.29 15.92 26.05
CA GLY A 19 -5.27 16.83 24.90
C GLY A 19 -5.89 16.19 23.64
N GLU A 20 -5.20 16.31 22.52
CA GLU A 20 -5.62 15.69 21.26
C GLU A 20 -5.64 14.16 21.36
N LEU A 21 -6.62 13.55 20.69
CA LEU A 21 -6.76 12.10 20.67
C LEU A 21 -5.66 11.45 19.82
N PRO A 22 -5.13 10.30 20.24
CA PRO A 22 -4.27 9.49 19.38
C PRO A 22 -4.97 9.11 18.09
N THR A 23 -4.27 9.20 16.97
CA THR A 23 -4.81 8.86 15.66
C THR A 23 -3.92 7.87 14.91
N LEU A 24 -4.56 6.93 14.21
CA LEU A 24 -3.95 6.05 13.23
C LEU A 24 -4.75 6.17 11.95
N SER A 25 -4.10 6.52 10.86
CA SER A 25 -4.70 6.51 9.53
C SER A 25 -3.87 5.70 8.56
N ALA A 26 -4.53 5.04 7.64
CA ALA A 26 -3.88 4.30 6.56
C ALA A 26 -4.61 4.55 5.25
N ASP A 27 -3.87 5.04 4.25
CA ASP A 27 -4.29 5.09 2.87
C ASP A 27 -3.56 4.01 2.07
N TYR A 28 -4.07 3.62 0.90
CA TYR A 28 -3.39 2.63 0.08
C TYR A 28 -3.40 2.99 -1.40
N LYS A 29 -2.37 2.48 -2.10
CA LYS A 29 -2.25 2.46 -3.55
C LYS A 29 -2.10 1.02 -4.01
N SER A 30 -2.56 0.69 -5.20
CA SER A 30 -2.34 -0.64 -5.78
C SER A 30 -1.83 -0.53 -7.21
N TYR A 31 -0.94 -1.45 -7.57
CA TYR A 31 -0.34 -1.54 -8.90
C TYR A 31 -0.56 -2.95 -9.42
N LEU A 32 -1.01 -3.05 -10.66
CA LEU A 32 -1.32 -4.31 -11.32
C LEU A 32 -0.32 -4.59 -12.44
N VAL A 33 0.24 -5.78 -12.44
CA VAL A 33 1.08 -6.30 -13.52
C VAL A 33 0.32 -7.38 -14.27
N THR A 34 0.29 -7.28 -15.59
CA THR A 34 -0.33 -8.28 -16.46
C THR A 34 0.73 -9.06 -17.23
N ASP A 35 0.49 -10.35 -17.42
CA ASP A 35 1.24 -11.22 -18.31
C ASP A 35 0.29 -11.81 -19.35
N ASN A 36 0.58 -11.61 -20.65
CA ASN A 36 -0.26 -12.06 -21.77
C ASN A 36 -1.74 -11.65 -21.60
N GLY A 37 -1.99 -10.43 -21.14
CA GLY A 37 -3.34 -9.89 -20.93
C GLY A 37 -4.08 -10.44 -19.71
N LYS A 38 -3.42 -11.23 -18.87
CA LYS A 38 -3.98 -11.75 -17.60
C LYS A 38 -3.26 -11.11 -16.42
N ASN A 39 -4.02 -10.77 -15.40
CA ASN A 39 -3.47 -10.24 -14.16
C ASN A 39 -2.53 -11.27 -13.51
N LYS A 40 -1.27 -10.89 -13.31
CA LYS A 40 -0.23 -11.77 -12.75
C LYS A 40 0.16 -11.35 -11.35
N TYR A 41 0.58 -10.10 -11.16
CA TYR A 41 0.96 -9.59 -9.84
C TYR A 41 0.09 -8.40 -9.44
N VAL A 42 -0.16 -8.26 -8.15
CA VAL A 42 -0.67 -7.02 -7.56
C VAL A 42 0.23 -6.60 -6.41
N SER A 43 0.66 -5.35 -6.44
CA SER A 43 1.34 -4.71 -5.32
C SER A 43 0.38 -3.77 -4.62
N ILE A 44 0.33 -3.82 -3.30
CA ILE A 44 -0.46 -2.91 -2.46
C ILE A 44 0.52 -2.19 -1.54
N VAL A 45 0.45 -0.87 -1.53
CA VAL A 45 1.29 0.01 -0.73
C VAL A 45 0.40 0.76 0.23
N PHE A 46 0.59 0.58 1.53
CA PHE A 46 -0.12 1.32 2.57
C PHE A 46 0.76 2.47 3.06
N GLU A 47 0.20 3.66 3.08
CA GLU A 47 0.77 4.85 3.72
C GLU A 47 0.12 5.00 5.09
N ILE A 48 0.88 4.82 6.16
CA ILE A 48 0.38 4.75 7.53
C ILE A 48 0.90 5.97 8.29
N LYS A 49 -0.02 6.69 8.93
CA LYS A 49 0.31 7.84 9.79
C LYS A 49 -0.17 7.57 11.19
N THR A 50 0.76 7.66 12.15
CA THR A 50 0.49 7.50 13.57
C THR A 50 0.80 8.80 14.29
N ASP A 51 -0.15 9.30 15.09
CA ASP A 51 0.03 10.46 15.95
C ASP A 51 -0.47 10.12 17.36
N ILE A 52 0.43 10.13 18.35
CA ILE A 52 0.14 9.89 19.77
C ILE A 52 0.70 11.05 20.56
N PRO A 53 -0.07 12.15 20.71
CA PRO A 53 0.40 13.42 21.27
C PRO A 53 0.97 13.28 22.68
N ASP A 54 0.34 12.50 23.55
CA ASP A 54 0.77 12.29 24.93
C ASP A 54 2.17 11.65 25.05
N LYS A 55 2.64 10.97 24.02
CA LYS A 55 3.97 10.38 23.92
C LYS A 55 4.92 11.15 23.00
N SER A 56 4.45 12.21 22.37
CA SER A 56 5.19 12.94 21.31
C SER A 56 5.63 12.01 20.16
N ILE A 57 4.81 10.99 19.86
CA ILE A 57 5.05 10.07 18.74
C ILE A 57 4.27 10.59 17.53
N LYS A 58 4.99 10.91 16.48
CA LYS A 58 4.42 11.23 15.16
C LYS A 58 5.26 10.55 14.10
N THR A 59 4.72 9.50 13.51
CA THR A 59 5.46 8.68 12.53
C THR A 59 4.65 8.46 11.27
N ASP A 60 5.35 8.54 10.14
CA ASP A 60 4.86 8.13 8.84
C ASP A 60 5.64 6.87 8.42
N SER A 61 4.93 5.83 8.04
CA SER A 61 5.52 4.57 7.59
C SER A 61 4.81 4.00 6.37
N ILE A 62 5.49 3.11 5.66
CA ILE A 62 4.96 2.42 4.49
C ILE A 62 4.99 0.92 4.75
N GLU A 63 3.90 0.24 4.43
CA GLU A 63 3.87 -1.22 4.36
C GLU A 63 3.53 -1.65 2.93
N THR A 64 4.17 -2.72 2.46
CA THR A 64 3.97 -3.20 1.10
C THR A 64 3.64 -4.67 1.08
N LEU A 65 2.71 -5.05 0.22
CA LEU A 65 2.32 -6.43 -0.04
C LEU A 65 2.36 -6.67 -1.54
N VAL A 66 2.96 -7.78 -1.96
CA VAL A 66 2.93 -8.22 -3.35
C VAL A 66 2.33 -9.61 -3.41
N PHE A 67 1.39 -9.84 -4.32
CA PHE A 67 0.75 -11.14 -4.48
C PHE A 67 0.86 -11.63 -5.93
N ASP A 68 1.05 -12.94 -6.07
CA ASP A 68 0.78 -13.66 -7.31
C ASP A 68 -0.72 -13.94 -7.39
N ILE A 69 -1.41 -13.28 -8.30
CA ILE A 69 -2.88 -13.33 -8.39
C ILE A 69 -3.39 -14.74 -8.71
N PRO A 70 -2.81 -15.50 -9.67
CA PRO A 70 -3.28 -16.84 -9.99
C PRO A 70 -3.22 -17.82 -8.82
N SER A 71 -2.19 -17.76 -7.99
CA SER A 71 -2.03 -18.66 -6.84
C SER A 71 -2.56 -18.09 -5.53
N GLY A 72 -2.75 -16.77 -5.44
CA GLY A 72 -3.07 -16.06 -4.20
C GLY A 72 -1.90 -16.01 -3.21
N LYS A 73 -0.70 -16.43 -3.62
CA LYS A 73 0.50 -16.42 -2.77
C LYS A 73 0.99 -15.00 -2.56
N GLN A 74 1.23 -14.61 -1.31
CA GLN A 74 2.02 -13.43 -1.02
C GLN A 74 3.48 -13.69 -1.38
N LEU A 75 4.10 -12.76 -2.10
CA LEU A 75 5.47 -12.84 -2.58
C LEU A 75 6.38 -11.98 -1.71
N SER A 76 7.52 -12.55 -1.34
CA SER A 76 8.64 -11.85 -0.69
C SER A 76 9.63 -11.33 -1.73
N ALA A 77 10.64 -10.59 -1.28
CA ALA A 77 11.74 -10.16 -2.12
C ALA A 77 12.49 -11.35 -2.74
N ASP A 78 12.68 -12.44 -1.99
CA ASP A 78 13.35 -13.64 -2.49
C ASP A 78 12.55 -14.42 -3.55
N ASP A 79 11.23 -14.22 -3.65
CA ASP A 79 10.41 -14.80 -4.72
C ASP A 79 10.54 -14.02 -6.06
N ILE A 80 10.89 -12.74 -5.98
CA ILE A 80 10.92 -11.82 -7.13
C ILE A 80 12.35 -11.57 -7.61
N PHE A 81 13.30 -11.45 -6.70
CA PHE A 81 14.67 -11.03 -7.00
C PHE A 81 15.65 -12.21 -7.02
N VAL A 82 16.79 -12.00 -7.68
CA VAL A 82 17.91 -12.97 -7.67
C VAL A 82 18.57 -13.01 -6.29
N ASP A 83 19.26 -14.09 -5.97
CA ASP A 83 20.12 -14.11 -4.78
C ASP A 83 21.23 -13.04 -4.90
N GLY A 84 21.48 -12.33 -3.80
CA GLY A 84 22.42 -11.20 -3.78
C GLY A 84 21.85 -9.90 -4.35
N TYR A 85 20.53 -9.81 -4.57
CA TYR A 85 19.85 -8.63 -5.09
C TYR A 85 20.10 -7.36 -4.25
N GLU A 86 20.36 -7.52 -2.96
CA GLU A 86 20.63 -6.41 -2.04
C GLU A 86 21.85 -5.57 -2.46
N LYS A 87 22.83 -6.16 -3.17
CA LYS A 87 23.98 -5.44 -3.72
C LYS A 87 23.57 -4.53 -4.87
N ILE A 88 22.71 -5.04 -5.75
CA ILE A 88 22.17 -4.28 -6.89
C ILE A 88 21.27 -3.17 -6.37
N ALA A 89 20.35 -3.48 -5.46
CA ALA A 89 19.43 -2.53 -4.85
C ALA A 89 20.19 -1.39 -4.14
N SER A 90 21.16 -1.73 -3.29
CA SER A 90 22.04 -0.77 -2.59
C SER A 90 22.68 0.22 -3.58
N THR A 91 23.38 -0.31 -4.59
CA THR A 91 24.05 0.53 -5.59
C THR A 91 23.09 1.46 -6.32
N ARG A 92 21.94 0.95 -6.72
CA ARG A 92 20.92 1.72 -7.45
C ARG A 92 20.26 2.79 -6.58
N VAL A 93 19.87 2.43 -5.35
CA VAL A 93 19.24 3.35 -4.39
C VAL A 93 20.19 4.47 -3.99
N VAL A 94 21.47 4.15 -3.70
CA VAL A 94 22.49 5.18 -3.42
C VAL A 94 22.63 6.13 -4.61
N SER A 95 22.73 5.60 -5.84
CA SER A 95 22.84 6.42 -7.05
C SER A 95 21.61 7.30 -7.27
N TYR A 96 20.42 6.76 -7.02
CA TYR A 96 19.14 7.49 -7.17
C TYR A 96 19.09 8.72 -6.27
N PHE A 97 19.36 8.56 -4.98
CA PHE A 97 19.32 9.68 -4.05
C PHE A 97 20.50 10.64 -4.22
N THR A 98 21.68 10.15 -4.62
CA THR A 98 22.84 11.00 -4.92
C THR A 98 22.60 11.92 -6.11
N ALA A 99 21.89 11.44 -7.12
CA ALA A 99 21.53 12.23 -8.30
C ALA A 99 20.42 13.26 -8.02
N ASN A 100 19.63 13.05 -6.97
CA ASN A 100 18.50 13.90 -6.65
C ASN A 100 18.89 15.01 -5.66
N ARG A 101 18.97 16.25 -6.16
CA ARG A 101 19.39 17.43 -5.39
C ARG A 101 18.56 17.71 -4.12
N LEU A 102 17.32 17.22 -4.04
CA LEU A 102 16.45 17.40 -2.87
C LEU A 102 16.95 16.67 -1.62
N PHE A 103 17.84 15.69 -1.80
CA PHE A 103 18.38 14.85 -0.72
C PHE A 103 19.87 15.08 -0.43
N ASN A 104 20.53 16.02 -1.09
CA ASN A 104 21.98 16.23 -1.01
C ASN A 104 22.51 16.38 0.43
N ALA A 105 21.74 17.03 1.33
CA ALA A 105 22.18 17.26 2.70
C ALA A 105 22.27 15.98 3.55
N GLY A 106 21.51 14.93 3.20
CA GLY A 106 21.47 13.67 3.98
C GLY A 106 22.22 12.52 3.33
N VAL A 107 22.52 12.62 2.03
CA VAL A 107 23.29 11.60 1.31
C VAL A 107 24.71 11.54 1.87
N GLY A 108 25.15 10.33 2.24
CA GLY A 108 26.46 10.13 2.85
C GLY A 108 26.51 10.23 4.38
N SER A 109 25.41 10.56 5.06
CA SER A 109 25.29 10.39 6.51
C SER A 109 25.45 8.93 6.92
N ASP A 110 25.82 8.67 8.17
CA ASP A 110 25.94 7.29 8.66
C ASP A 110 24.59 6.55 8.64
N LYS A 111 23.49 7.24 8.97
CA LYS A 111 22.13 6.76 8.85
C LYS A 111 21.82 6.30 7.40
N PHE A 112 22.10 7.16 6.42
CA PHE A 112 21.90 6.85 5.01
C PHE A 112 22.75 5.65 4.58
N LYS A 113 24.04 5.63 4.89
CA LYS A 113 24.94 4.51 4.55
C LYS A 113 24.49 3.18 5.16
N GLN A 114 24.09 3.20 6.44
CA GLN A 114 23.62 2.00 7.13
C GLN A 114 22.34 1.44 6.51
N ASN A 115 21.35 2.30 6.23
CA ASN A 115 20.03 1.87 5.74
C ASN A 115 19.95 1.72 4.21
N THR A 116 21.01 2.05 3.49
CA THR A 116 21.19 1.72 2.06
C THR A 116 22.27 0.67 1.84
N SER A 117 22.89 0.13 2.89
CA SER A 117 23.89 -0.94 2.78
C SER A 117 23.30 -2.20 2.13
N ALA A 118 24.16 -3.04 1.56
CA ALA A 118 23.76 -4.28 0.89
C ALA A 118 23.34 -5.37 1.91
N ASP A 119 22.24 -5.11 2.61
CA ASP A 119 21.57 -5.99 3.55
C ASP A 119 20.13 -6.16 3.10
N LYS A 120 19.66 -7.40 2.98
CA LYS A 120 18.29 -7.72 2.52
C LYS A 120 17.21 -6.98 3.29
N LYS A 121 17.38 -6.78 4.60
CA LYS A 121 16.41 -6.06 5.45
C LYS A 121 16.12 -4.62 5.00
N ASN A 122 17.08 -3.97 4.32
CA ASN A 122 16.93 -2.60 3.84
C ASN A 122 16.05 -2.49 2.58
N PHE A 123 15.73 -3.61 1.92
CA PHE A 123 15.02 -3.64 0.64
C PHE A 123 13.81 -4.57 0.62
N THR A 124 13.18 -4.75 1.78
CA THR A 124 11.99 -5.60 1.92
C THR A 124 10.70 -4.91 1.54
N LYS A 125 10.66 -3.56 1.61
CA LYS A 125 9.49 -2.76 1.24
C LYS A 125 9.60 -2.32 -0.20
N PHE A 126 8.82 -2.96 -1.07
CA PHE A 126 8.84 -2.67 -2.50
C PHE A 126 7.46 -2.84 -3.15
N SER A 127 7.26 -2.21 -4.28
CA SER A 127 6.14 -2.46 -5.17
C SER A 127 6.62 -2.61 -6.61
N ILE A 128 5.83 -3.33 -7.41
CA ILE A 128 6.07 -3.54 -8.83
C ILE A 128 4.84 -3.06 -9.57
N SER A 129 5.05 -2.22 -10.59
CA SER A 129 4.05 -1.83 -11.56
C SER A 129 4.34 -2.43 -12.93
N SER A 130 3.57 -2.07 -13.94
CA SER A 130 3.80 -2.49 -15.33
C SER A 130 5.13 -1.98 -15.92
N ASP A 131 5.71 -0.94 -15.36
CA ASP A 131 6.87 -0.22 -15.90
C ASP A 131 7.99 0.01 -14.88
N SER A 132 7.70 -0.08 -13.59
CA SER A 132 8.64 0.30 -12.54
C SER A 132 8.70 -0.65 -11.35
N LEU A 133 9.87 -0.69 -10.71
CA LEU A 133 10.14 -1.21 -9.38
C LEU A 133 10.39 -0.03 -8.45
N THR A 134 9.70 0.02 -7.32
CA THR A 134 9.90 1.07 -6.31
C THR A 134 10.31 0.45 -4.99
N PHE A 135 11.39 0.96 -4.38
CA PHE A 135 11.74 0.68 -2.99
C PHE A 135 11.29 1.83 -2.10
N TYR A 136 10.76 1.50 -0.91
CA TYR A 136 10.21 2.45 0.04
C TYR A 136 11.00 2.45 1.35
N PHE A 137 11.11 3.64 1.94
CA PHE A 137 11.78 3.86 3.21
C PHE A 137 10.90 4.74 4.10
N ASP A 138 10.69 4.30 5.33
CA ASP A 138 9.88 5.03 6.30
C ASP A 138 10.50 6.39 6.65
N SER A 139 9.66 7.27 7.19
CA SER A 139 10.12 8.55 7.72
C SER A 139 11.25 8.35 8.75
N GLY A 140 12.26 9.17 8.67
CA GLY A 140 13.42 9.09 9.57
C GLY A 140 14.42 7.97 9.28
N VAL A 141 14.18 7.07 8.31
CA VAL A 141 15.09 5.94 8.03
C VAL A 141 16.31 6.36 7.22
N LEU A 142 16.13 7.06 6.11
CA LEU A 142 17.26 7.52 5.29
C LEU A 142 17.66 8.96 5.59
N PHE A 143 16.68 9.80 5.84
CA PHE A 143 16.82 11.25 6.04
C PHE A 143 16.11 11.65 7.34
N ASP A 144 16.14 12.94 7.68
CA ASP A 144 15.40 13.44 8.84
C ASP A 144 13.88 13.28 8.64
N GLU A 145 13.14 13.15 9.74
CA GLU A 145 11.70 12.87 9.77
C GLU A 145 10.88 13.90 8.98
N GLU A 146 11.34 15.15 8.92
CA GLU A 146 10.71 16.23 8.15
C GLU A 146 10.57 15.92 6.65
N LYS A 147 11.40 15.00 6.13
CA LYS A 147 11.30 14.55 4.73
C LYS A 147 10.15 13.57 4.50
N GLY A 148 9.55 13.03 5.57
CA GLY A 148 8.55 11.97 5.49
C GLY A 148 9.11 10.66 4.95
N CYS A 149 8.22 9.78 4.49
CA CYS A 149 8.61 8.58 3.77
C CYS A 149 9.19 8.95 2.40
N VAL A 150 10.22 8.22 1.98
CA VAL A 150 10.86 8.44 0.68
C VAL A 150 10.86 7.17 -0.16
N GLU A 151 10.89 7.34 -1.46
CA GLU A 151 10.86 6.24 -2.42
C GLU A 151 11.95 6.39 -3.48
N ALA A 152 12.46 5.24 -3.95
CA ALA A 152 13.41 5.16 -5.06
C ALA A 152 12.77 4.37 -6.20
N VAL A 153 12.45 5.04 -7.29
CA VAL A 153 11.71 4.50 -8.44
C VAL A 153 12.67 4.17 -9.58
N PHE A 154 12.59 2.95 -10.10
CA PHE A 154 13.42 2.47 -11.19
C PHE A 154 12.56 1.93 -12.32
N GLN A 155 12.83 2.31 -13.56
CA GLN A 155 12.23 1.64 -14.70
C GLN A 155 12.68 0.18 -14.73
N LEU A 156 11.79 -0.76 -15.02
CA LEU A 156 12.09 -2.20 -15.02
C LEU A 156 13.30 -2.52 -15.90
N ASN A 157 13.43 -1.85 -17.05
CA ASN A 157 14.52 -2.03 -17.98
C ASN A 157 15.89 -1.57 -17.44
N ASP A 158 15.92 -0.59 -16.55
CA ASP A 158 17.15 -0.04 -15.98
C ASP A 158 17.69 -0.89 -14.83
N ILE A 159 16.82 -1.69 -14.23
CA ILE A 159 17.14 -2.53 -13.07
C ILE A 159 17.00 -4.04 -13.36
N LYS A 160 16.94 -4.44 -14.63
CA LYS A 160 16.77 -5.85 -15.08
C LYS A 160 17.56 -6.90 -14.28
N PRO A 161 18.85 -6.68 -13.97
CA PRO A 161 19.65 -7.70 -13.30
C PRO A 161 19.18 -8.09 -11.90
N ILE A 162 18.23 -7.33 -11.31
CA ILE A 162 17.71 -7.62 -9.98
C ILE A 162 16.67 -8.76 -9.98
N PHE A 163 16.01 -9.00 -11.12
CA PHE A 163 14.90 -9.93 -11.20
C PHE A 163 15.34 -11.38 -11.38
N SER A 164 14.69 -12.30 -10.68
CA SER A 164 14.79 -13.73 -10.96
C SER A 164 14.37 -14.03 -12.41
N ALA A 165 14.80 -15.16 -12.95
CA ALA A 165 14.46 -15.54 -14.33
C ALA A 165 12.93 -15.61 -14.56
N GLU A 166 12.18 -16.05 -13.55
CA GLU A 166 10.71 -16.14 -13.61
C GLU A 166 10.06 -14.75 -13.58
N ALA A 167 10.47 -13.90 -12.63
CA ALA A 167 9.96 -12.52 -12.55
C ALA A 167 10.34 -11.71 -13.80
N ALA A 168 11.57 -11.85 -14.30
CA ALA A 168 12.04 -11.17 -15.50
C ALA A 168 11.20 -11.55 -16.74
N LYS A 169 10.81 -12.82 -16.87
CA LYS A 169 9.94 -13.27 -17.97
C LYS A 169 8.59 -12.56 -17.94
N VAL A 170 8.01 -12.38 -16.77
CA VAL A 170 6.73 -11.67 -16.59
C VAL A 170 6.89 -10.16 -16.80
N LEU A 171 7.89 -9.56 -16.16
CA LEU A 171 8.03 -8.11 -16.09
C LEU A 171 8.67 -7.49 -17.34
N LEU A 172 9.56 -8.22 -17.99
CA LEU A 172 10.35 -7.74 -19.13
C LEU A 172 9.92 -8.38 -20.46
N GLY A 173 9.25 -9.53 -20.41
CA GLY A 173 8.69 -10.19 -21.59
C GLY A 173 7.38 -9.60 -22.08
N ALA A 174 6.73 -8.80 -21.27
CA ALA A 174 5.49 -8.07 -21.58
C ALA A 174 5.71 -6.80 -22.45
N GLY A 175 6.83 -6.72 -23.14
CA GLY A 175 7.12 -5.62 -24.07
C GLY A 175 6.27 -5.70 -25.33
N ALA A 176 5.05 -5.28 -25.26
CA ALA A 176 4.18 -4.71 -26.28
C ALA A 176 2.70 -5.07 -26.03
N VAL A 177 2.13 -4.60 -24.95
CA VAL A 177 0.68 -4.45 -24.88
C VAL A 177 0.40 -3.07 -24.32
N THR A 178 -0.25 -2.29 -25.17
CA THR A 178 -0.86 -0.99 -24.92
C THR A 178 -1.38 -0.87 -23.49
N GLU A 179 -0.94 0.19 -22.87
CA GLU A 179 -1.41 0.70 -21.61
C GLU A 179 -2.94 0.64 -21.53
N THR A 180 -3.45 -0.26 -20.71
CA THR A 180 -4.66 0.04 -19.99
C THR A 180 -4.21 0.30 -18.57
N THR A 181 -3.67 1.48 -18.38
CA THR A 181 -3.49 2.09 -17.08
C THR A 181 -4.89 2.33 -16.53
N GLN A 182 -5.49 1.29 -15.96
CA GLN A 182 -6.41 1.56 -14.87
C GLN A 182 -5.52 1.89 -13.68
N GLN A 183 -4.92 3.06 -13.75
CA GLN A 183 -4.62 3.85 -12.58
C GLN A 183 -5.97 4.13 -11.92
N ASN A 184 -6.43 3.19 -11.11
CA ASN A 184 -7.18 3.56 -9.93
C ASN A 184 -6.17 4.16 -8.93
N SER A 185 -5.41 5.17 -9.37
CA SER A 185 -5.07 6.24 -8.50
C SER A 185 -6.41 6.90 -8.20
N ILE A 186 -7.05 6.48 -7.11
CA ILE A 186 -7.66 7.47 -6.27
C ILE A 186 -6.47 8.33 -5.86
N LYS A 187 -6.08 9.26 -6.76
CA LYS A 187 -5.33 10.43 -6.41
C LYS A 187 -6.02 10.91 -5.16
N PRO A 188 -5.34 11.07 -4.00
CA PRO A 188 -5.86 11.99 -3.04
C PRO A 188 -5.92 13.27 -3.88
N GLU A 189 -7.11 13.61 -4.30
CA GLU A 189 -7.35 14.92 -4.84
C GLU A 189 -6.73 15.84 -3.80
N SER A 190 -5.60 16.42 -4.15
CA SER A 190 -5.03 17.57 -3.50
C SER A 190 -6.20 18.33 -2.93
N THR A 191 -6.25 18.55 -1.64
CA THR A 191 -7.22 19.32 -0.85
C THR A 191 -8.02 20.38 -1.66
N THR A 192 -8.52 20.01 -2.79
CA THR A 192 -9.69 20.58 -3.39
C THR A 192 -10.79 20.03 -2.49
N GLN A 193 -11.27 20.89 -1.59
CA GLN A 193 -12.45 20.69 -0.78
C GLN A 193 -13.36 19.72 -1.51
N ARG A 194 -13.50 18.47 -0.97
CA ARG A 194 -14.54 17.56 -1.44
C ARG A 194 -15.78 18.45 -1.46
N LYS A 195 -16.29 18.80 -2.65
CA LYS A 195 -17.56 19.50 -2.74
C LYS A 195 -18.48 18.70 -1.87
N LYS A 196 -18.85 19.29 -0.71
CA LYS A 196 -19.86 18.66 0.15
C LYS A 196 -20.98 18.31 -0.81
N PRO A 197 -21.41 17.04 -0.89
CA PRO A 197 -22.54 16.70 -1.73
C PRO A 197 -23.62 17.72 -1.40
N ASN A 198 -24.22 18.32 -2.41
CA ASN A 198 -25.25 19.35 -2.22
C ASN A 198 -26.50 18.63 -1.70
N LEU A 199 -26.44 18.30 -0.41
CA LEU A 199 -27.47 17.55 0.27
C LEU A 199 -28.59 18.53 0.64
N PRO A 200 -29.85 18.21 0.34
CA PRO A 200 -30.97 19.06 0.69
C PRO A 200 -30.96 19.42 2.17
N ALA A 201 -31.14 20.70 2.48
CA ALA A 201 -31.21 21.17 3.85
C ALA A 201 -32.39 20.50 4.60
N GLY A 202 -32.19 20.09 5.86
CA GLY A 202 -33.21 19.48 6.69
C GLY A 202 -33.36 17.96 6.55
N VAL A 203 -32.63 17.31 5.64
CA VAL A 203 -32.61 15.85 5.53
C VAL A 203 -31.48 15.29 6.39
N LYS A 204 -31.77 14.23 7.15
CA LYS A 204 -30.76 13.49 7.91
C LYS A 204 -30.18 12.38 7.02
N TYR A 205 -28.85 12.29 6.94
CA TYR A 205 -28.13 11.28 6.15
C TYR A 205 -27.39 10.35 7.10
N ILE A 206 -27.40 9.06 6.77
CA ILE A 206 -26.67 8.01 7.47
C ILE A 206 -25.82 7.28 6.43
N ALA A 207 -24.55 7.09 6.71
CA ALA A 207 -23.68 6.19 5.96
C ALA A 207 -23.52 4.89 6.77
N PHE A 208 -23.83 3.75 6.14
CA PHE A 208 -23.56 2.44 6.72
C PHE A 208 -22.25 1.89 6.18
N THR A 209 -21.40 1.42 7.09
CA THR A 209 -20.19 0.66 6.78
C THR A 209 -20.22 -0.68 7.50
N PHE A 210 -19.74 -1.73 6.85
CA PHE A 210 -19.64 -3.06 7.40
C PHE A 210 -18.22 -3.58 7.19
N ASP A 211 -17.53 -3.84 8.30
CA ASP A 211 -16.14 -4.23 8.32
C ASP A 211 -15.97 -5.74 8.53
N ASP A 212 -14.77 -6.27 8.25
CA ASP A 212 -14.34 -7.65 8.48
C ASP A 212 -15.15 -8.75 7.76
N GLY A 213 -15.94 -8.35 6.75
CA GLY A 213 -16.59 -9.31 5.84
C GLY A 213 -15.60 -9.91 4.82
N PRO A 214 -16.08 -10.74 3.89
CA PRO A 214 -17.41 -11.32 3.83
C PRO A 214 -17.62 -12.53 4.77
N SER A 215 -18.87 -12.85 5.06
CA SER A 215 -19.28 -14.10 5.67
C SER A 215 -20.56 -14.63 5.03
N LYS A 216 -20.69 -15.93 4.95
CA LYS A 216 -21.84 -16.57 4.27
C LYS A 216 -23.19 -16.17 4.87
N ILE A 217 -23.24 -16.02 6.19
CA ILE A 217 -24.50 -15.75 6.90
C ILE A 217 -24.72 -14.24 7.05
N ALA A 218 -23.76 -13.52 7.66
CA ALA A 218 -23.98 -12.12 8.00
C ALA A 218 -24.06 -11.23 6.75
N THR A 219 -23.17 -11.42 5.78
CA THR A 219 -23.14 -10.60 4.56
C THR A 219 -24.45 -10.75 3.78
N ASN A 220 -24.93 -11.98 3.55
CA ASN A 220 -26.18 -12.19 2.84
C ASN A 220 -27.38 -11.58 3.56
N ARG A 221 -27.49 -11.70 4.89
CA ARG A 221 -28.58 -11.07 5.67
C ARG A 221 -28.56 -9.55 5.59
N ILE A 222 -27.36 -8.95 5.56
CA ILE A 222 -27.21 -7.50 5.38
C ILE A 222 -27.66 -7.10 3.98
N LEU A 223 -27.20 -7.83 2.94
CA LEU A 223 -27.60 -7.58 1.55
C LEU A 223 -29.11 -7.69 1.34
N ASP A 224 -29.75 -8.74 1.87
CA ASP A 224 -31.20 -8.91 1.84
C ASP A 224 -31.92 -7.73 2.48
N THR A 225 -31.41 -7.24 3.61
CA THR A 225 -32.00 -6.10 4.31
C THR A 225 -31.82 -4.80 3.51
N LEU A 226 -30.62 -4.55 2.99
CA LEU A 226 -30.36 -3.39 2.14
C LEU A 226 -31.25 -3.41 0.89
N GLN A 227 -31.40 -4.55 0.24
CA GLN A 227 -32.26 -4.72 -0.92
C GLN A 227 -33.73 -4.42 -0.58
N LYS A 228 -34.21 -4.97 0.53
CA LYS A 228 -35.60 -4.76 0.99
C LYS A 228 -35.93 -3.28 1.19
N TYR A 229 -34.99 -2.49 1.67
CA TYR A 229 -35.19 -1.07 1.98
C TYR A 229 -34.57 -0.13 0.96
N ASN A 230 -34.11 -0.65 -0.19
CA ASN A 230 -33.36 0.11 -1.21
C ASN A 230 -32.19 0.92 -0.60
N GLY A 231 -31.56 0.33 0.42
CA GLY A 231 -30.41 0.92 1.11
C GLY A 231 -29.12 0.70 0.36
N LYS A 232 -28.13 1.55 0.60
CA LYS A 232 -26.76 1.41 0.13
C LYS A 232 -25.80 1.40 1.32
N ALA A 233 -24.69 0.69 1.18
CA ALA A 233 -23.67 0.62 2.21
C ALA A 233 -22.28 0.45 1.58
N THR A 234 -21.24 0.67 2.38
CA THR A 234 -19.86 0.34 2.03
C THR A 234 -19.43 -0.90 2.81
N PHE A 235 -18.86 -1.88 2.12
CA PHE A 235 -18.32 -3.09 2.73
C PHE A 235 -16.79 -3.05 2.69
N PHE A 236 -16.15 -3.07 3.85
CA PHE A 236 -14.70 -3.25 3.99
C PHE A 236 -14.43 -4.73 4.25
N VAL A 237 -13.91 -5.42 3.25
CA VAL A 237 -13.79 -6.88 3.26
C VAL A 237 -12.36 -7.33 3.54
N LEU A 238 -12.20 -8.41 4.30
CA LEU A 238 -10.91 -9.06 4.50
C LEU A 238 -10.51 -9.81 3.23
N GLY A 239 -9.39 -9.42 2.62
CA GLY A 239 -8.88 -10.03 1.39
C GLY A 239 -8.73 -11.55 1.51
N THR A 240 -8.33 -12.05 2.68
CA THR A 240 -8.21 -13.49 2.98
C THR A 240 -9.53 -14.26 2.86
N ARG A 241 -10.67 -13.58 2.96
CA ARG A 241 -12.01 -14.18 2.88
C ARG A 241 -12.66 -14.05 1.50
N VAL A 242 -12.17 -13.13 0.66
CA VAL A 242 -12.77 -12.85 -0.66
C VAL A 242 -12.83 -14.11 -1.55
N GLY A 243 -11.78 -14.92 -1.57
CA GLY A 243 -11.74 -16.15 -2.33
C GLY A 243 -12.80 -17.17 -1.90
N SER A 244 -12.95 -17.38 -0.59
CA SER A 244 -13.89 -18.35 -0.01
C SER A 244 -15.37 -17.89 -0.09
N TYR A 245 -15.61 -16.59 -0.19
CA TYR A 245 -16.95 -15.97 -0.19
C TYR A 245 -17.14 -15.05 -1.39
N SER A 246 -16.62 -15.45 -2.55
CA SER A 246 -16.65 -14.63 -3.77
C SER A 246 -18.06 -14.34 -4.28
N ALA A 247 -19.03 -15.21 -4.00
CA ALA A 247 -20.43 -15.00 -4.35
C ALA A 247 -21.03 -13.82 -3.55
N GLU A 248 -20.75 -13.74 -2.26
CA GLU A 248 -21.20 -12.67 -1.38
C GLU A 248 -20.61 -11.32 -1.78
N VAL A 249 -19.31 -11.30 -2.15
CA VAL A 249 -18.65 -10.08 -2.65
C VAL A 249 -19.26 -9.62 -3.97
N LYS A 250 -19.50 -10.53 -4.91
CA LYS A 250 -20.16 -10.20 -6.17
C LYS A 250 -21.57 -9.65 -5.95
N SER A 251 -22.33 -10.26 -5.03
CA SER A 251 -23.67 -9.80 -4.68
C SER A 251 -23.64 -8.40 -4.08
N ALA A 252 -22.71 -8.12 -3.18
CA ALA A 252 -22.53 -6.78 -2.60
C ALA A 252 -22.16 -5.74 -3.67
N TYR A 253 -21.30 -6.08 -4.62
CA TYR A 253 -20.89 -5.18 -5.71
C TYR A 253 -22.01 -4.89 -6.70
N SER A 254 -22.93 -5.84 -6.94
CA SER A 254 -24.02 -5.72 -7.92
C SER A 254 -25.25 -4.98 -7.39
N MET A 255 -25.30 -4.64 -6.09
CA MET A 255 -26.37 -3.86 -5.46
C MET A 255 -26.17 -2.35 -5.62
#